data_d07b3f917bf50d425b56bdc109e7d147
#
_entry.id   d07b3f917bf50d425b56bdc109e7d147
#
_cell.length_a   1.000
_cell.length_b   1.000
_cell.length_c   1.000
_cell.angle_alpha   90.00
_cell.angle_beta   90.00
_cell.angle_gamma   90.00
#
_symmetry.space_group_name_H-M   'P 1'
#
loop_
_entity.id
_entity.type
_entity.pdbx_description
1 polymer ?
#
loop_
_entity_poly.entity_id
_entity_poly.type
_entity_poly.pdbx_seq_one_letter_code
_entity_poly.pdbx_strand_id
1 'polypeptide(L)'
;MGTGGVHILLLLLADVWSAYASDATADDHQSFASNTTLPAKILRWPALIFWIVNCALFFTFLLAFISRYIMFPAVLPLTLTHPQKSPFLGTAPMAFLTLISSLSQLGTRFFALGLTPTILAASLWFVACFVSTLCALVVPFSMMILQNHHFEGTTAALLLPVVPPITAAATGAGIAELLAIDKPSLSFTVLALSYIMNGVGLMLALMILTLYFQRLLLFNQPPREVIISVFLPLGPCGQGAEALLHLGQAALRLFPVISSLALPTPGTGHGDGVPLLTYGVAQALYGAGLVGALHLVGLGGWFCLLAIAIVFREATQERLKFNLGFWAATFPLASLIIGVGRLALVLDSLAIRVVFTLMCFAYALVYFGVAVPTLRGFISAELLVAPCIADLPLDPLKKYRDPRDEVEER
;
A
#
# COMPACT_ATOMS: atom_id res chain seq x y z
N MET A 1 8.66 -1.14 1.85
CA MET A 1 7.35 -0.49 2.06
C MET A 1 7.41 0.59 3.14
N GLY A 2 7.79 0.31 4.38
CA GLY A 2 7.87 1.35 5.43
C GLY A 2 8.74 2.55 5.05
N THR A 3 9.94 2.33 4.51
CA THR A 3 10.83 3.39 3.99
C THR A 3 10.18 4.19 2.86
N GLY A 4 9.45 3.52 1.95
CA GLY A 4 8.67 4.18 0.91
C GLY A 4 7.52 5.02 1.47
N GLY A 5 6.92 4.58 2.58
CA GLY A 5 5.92 5.36 3.32
C GLY A 5 6.49 6.68 3.84
N VAL A 6 7.71 6.68 4.42
CA VAL A 6 8.39 7.91 4.86
C VAL A 6 8.53 8.91 3.70
N HIS A 7 9.01 8.42 2.53
CA HIS A 7 9.16 9.25 1.34
C HIS A 7 7.85 9.91 0.92
N ILE A 8 6.76 9.11 0.79
CA ILE A 8 5.47 9.62 0.36
C ILE A 8 4.90 10.62 1.38
N LEU A 9 5.04 10.35 2.68
CA LEU A 9 4.59 11.24 3.73
C LEU A 9 5.34 12.58 3.75
N LEU A 10 6.65 12.58 3.48
CA LEU A 10 7.43 13.83 3.36
C LEU A 10 6.98 14.67 2.18
N LEU A 11 6.69 14.05 1.02
CA LEU A 11 6.13 14.77 -0.14
C LEU A 11 4.74 15.32 0.15
N LEU A 12 3.87 14.51 0.75
CA LEU A 12 2.52 14.92 1.06
C LEU A 12 2.48 16.02 2.14
N LEU A 13 3.40 15.97 3.12
CA LEU A 13 3.56 17.02 4.12
C LEU A 13 3.98 18.35 3.46
N ALA A 14 4.89 18.29 2.47
CA ALA A 14 5.24 19.45 1.67
C ALA A 14 4.04 20.01 0.90
N ASP A 15 3.24 19.16 0.25
CA ASP A 15 2.06 19.56 -0.52
C ASP A 15 1.00 20.22 0.39
N VAL A 16 0.69 19.60 1.55
CA VAL A 16 -0.32 20.08 2.51
C VAL A 16 -0.01 21.49 3.03
N TRP A 17 1.25 21.77 3.38
CA TRP A 17 1.65 23.08 3.91
C TRP A 17 1.97 24.11 2.81
N SER A 18 2.33 23.66 1.61
CA SER A 18 2.49 24.56 0.46
C SER A 18 1.15 25.09 -0.03
N ALA A 19 0.11 24.25 -0.08
CA ALA A 19 -1.24 24.67 -0.39
C ALA A 19 -1.75 25.73 0.60
N TYR A 20 -1.55 25.51 1.91
CA TYR A 20 -1.92 26.48 2.95
C TYR A 20 -1.19 27.84 2.81
N ALA A 21 0.09 27.80 2.48
CA ALA A 21 0.89 29.04 2.31
C ALA A 21 0.46 29.85 1.06
N SER A 22 0.01 29.19 -0.01
CA SER A 22 -0.50 29.87 -1.21
C SER A 22 -1.86 30.53 -0.97
N ASP A 23 -2.75 29.91 -0.21
CA ASP A 23 -4.05 30.48 0.14
C ASP A 23 -3.90 31.71 1.05
N ALA A 24 -2.87 31.71 1.91
CA ALA A 24 -2.59 32.86 2.80
C ALA A 24 -2.02 34.09 2.07
N THR A 25 -1.50 33.92 0.84
CA THR A 25 -0.88 34.98 0.02
C THR A 25 -1.75 35.41 -1.15
N ALA A 26 -3.08 35.21 -1.10
CA ALA A 26 -4.09 35.36 -2.15
C ALA A 26 -3.80 36.50 -3.17
N ASP A 27 -3.05 36.22 -4.22
CA ASP A 27 -2.97 37.06 -5.43
C ASP A 27 -2.41 36.33 -6.67
N ASP A 28 -2.61 35.04 -6.82
CA ASP A 28 -2.41 34.41 -8.14
C ASP A 28 -3.07 33.02 -8.25
N HIS A 29 -4.15 32.99 -9.00
CA HIS A 29 -4.87 31.80 -9.43
C HIS A 29 -4.07 30.99 -10.48
N GLN A 30 -2.84 30.59 -10.24
CA GLN A 30 -2.18 29.62 -11.12
C GLN A 30 -1.06 28.84 -10.44
N SER A 31 -1.19 27.55 -10.60
CA SER A 31 -0.20 26.46 -10.41
C SER A 31 -0.20 25.74 -9.09
N PHE A 32 -0.62 24.46 -9.22
CA PHE A 32 -0.26 23.37 -8.32
C PHE A 32 1.17 23.50 -7.80
N ALA A 33 1.29 23.59 -6.48
CA ALA A 33 2.49 23.54 -5.65
C ALA A 33 3.76 23.98 -6.40
N SER A 34 4.00 25.28 -6.48
CA SER A 34 5.26 25.78 -6.99
C SER A 34 6.37 25.20 -6.08
N ASN A 35 7.40 24.59 -6.68
CA ASN A 35 8.64 24.15 -6.01
C ASN A 35 9.34 25.30 -5.23
N THR A 36 8.70 26.45 -5.09
CA THR A 36 9.21 27.68 -4.52
C THR A 36 8.86 27.88 -3.05
N THR A 37 7.84 27.17 -2.52
CA THR A 37 7.44 27.31 -1.12
C THR A 37 8.50 26.74 -0.18
N LEU A 38 8.64 27.34 1.02
CA LEU A 38 9.61 26.93 2.01
C LEU A 38 9.45 25.46 2.45
N PRO A 39 8.24 24.95 2.73
CA PRO A 39 8.04 23.53 3.04
C PRO A 39 8.52 22.59 1.93
N ALA A 40 8.21 22.90 0.67
CA ALA A 40 8.65 22.10 -0.46
C ALA A 40 10.18 22.07 -0.58
N LYS A 41 10.87 23.20 -0.39
CA LYS A 41 12.34 23.28 -0.43
C LYS A 41 13.01 22.46 0.67
N ILE A 42 12.48 22.50 1.90
CA ILE A 42 13.07 21.79 3.04
C ILE A 42 12.84 20.27 2.94
N LEU A 43 11.62 19.83 2.61
CA LEU A 43 11.24 18.41 2.64
C LEU A 43 11.65 17.63 1.40
N ARG A 44 12.00 18.33 0.32
CA ARG A 44 12.40 17.73 -0.97
C ARG A 44 13.60 16.79 -0.84
N TRP A 45 14.68 17.24 -0.22
CA TRP A 45 15.91 16.47 -0.14
C TRP A 45 15.81 15.24 0.77
N PRO A 46 15.24 15.32 1.98
CA PRO A 46 14.95 14.13 2.77
C PRO A 46 14.06 13.13 2.01
N ALA A 47 13.02 13.58 1.33
CA ALA A 47 12.16 12.70 0.55
C ALA A 47 12.96 11.97 -0.54
N LEU A 48 13.84 12.65 -1.29
CA LEU A 48 14.67 12.04 -2.31
C LEU A 48 15.63 11.01 -1.71
N ILE A 49 16.28 11.32 -0.57
CA ILE A 49 17.18 10.38 0.12
C ILE A 49 16.44 9.11 0.51
N PHE A 50 15.25 9.23 1.13
CA PHE A 50 14.44 8.05 1.50
C PHE A 50 13.99 7.26 0.28
N TRP A 51 13.72 7.92 -0.85
CA TRP A 51 13.40 7.22 -2.09
C TRP A 51 14.56 6.40 -2.62
N ILE A 52 15.77 6.98 -2.67
CA ILE A 52 16.99 6.27 -3.11
C ILE A 52 17.28 5.07 -2.20
N VAL A 53 17.18 5.25 -0.87
CA VAL A 53 17.34 4.16 0.10
C VAL A 53 16.27 3.08 -0.12
N ASN A 54 15.01 3.46 -0.36
CA ASN A 54 13.94 2.51 -0.64
C ASN A 54 14.18 1.72 -1.94
N CYS A 55 14.71 2.36 -3.00
CA CYS A 55 15.09 1.68 -4.24
C CYS A 55 16.23 0.67 -3.97
N ALA A 56 17.28 1.08 -3.27
CA ALA A 56 18.41 0.21 -2.96
C ALA A 56 17.95 -1.02 -2.14
N LEU A 57 17.15 -0.81 -1.10
CA LEU A 57 16.60 -1.89 -0.29
C LEU A 57 15.69 -2.82 -1.12
N PHE A 58 14.82 -2.25 -1.98
CA PHE A 58 13.93 -3.05 -2.81
C PHE A 58 14.72 -3.96 -3.74
N PHE A 59 15.67 -3.45 -4.49
CA PHE A 59 16.46 -4.25 -5.43
C PHE A 59 17.32 -5.29 -4.70
N THR A 60 17.89 -4.96 -3.55
CA THR A 60 18.65 -5.91 -2.72
C THR A 60 17.76 -7.06 -2.25
N PHE A 61 16.59 -6.76 -1.71
CA PHE A 61 15.66 -7.79 -1.25
C PHE A 61 15.01 -8.56 -2.40
N LEU A 62 14.76 -7.93 -3.54
CA LEU A 62 14.25 -8.61 -4.73
C LEU A 62 15.26 -9.62 -5.27
N LEU A 63 16.53 -9.23 -5.35
CA LEU A 63 17.61 -10.14 -5.75
C LEU A 63 17.74 -11.32 -4.77
N ALA A 64 17.70 -11.05 -3.47
CA ALA A 64 17.74 -12.11 -2.45
C ALA A 64 16.50 -13.03 -2.56
N PHE A 65 15.32 -12.45 -2.80
CA PHE A 65 14.07 -13.20 -2.98
C PHE A 65 14.11 -14.12 -4.22
N ILE A 66 14.56 -13.59 -5.36
CA ILE A 66 14.69 -14.35 -6.60
C ILE A 66 15.77 -15.44 -6.45
N SER A 67 16.96 -15.09 -5.92
CA SER A 67 18.06 -16.03 -5.70
C SER A 67 17.63 -17.19 -4.80
N ARG A 68 16.84 -16.91 -3.76
CA ARG A 68 16.32 -17.93 -2.86
C ARG A 68 15.50 -19.00 -3.59
N TYR A 69 14.60 -18.59 -4.49
CA TYR A 69 13.75 -19.55 -5.20
C TYR A 69 14.46 -20.24 -6.36
N ILE A 70 15.49 -19.60 -6.94
CA ILE A 70 16.34 -20.24 -7.96
C ILE A 70 17.24 -21.30 -7.30
N MET A 71 17.87 -20.97 -6.15
CA MET A 71 18.76 -21.88 -5.46
C MET A 71 18.02 -23.01 -4.73
N PHE A 72 16.80 -22.73 -4.24
CA PHE A 72 15.99 -23.68 -3.47
C PHE A 72 14.56 -23.75 -4.02
N PRO A 73 14.32 -24.40 -5.18
CA PRO A 73 12.99 -24.44 -5.81
C PRO A 73 11.90 -25.06 -4.92
N ALA A 74 12.27 -25.99 -4.04
CA ALA A 74 11.35 -26.63 -3.09
C ALA A 74 10.77 -25.66 -2.05
N VAL A 75 11.38 -24.49 -1.85
CA VAL A 75 10.89 -23.48 -0.89
C VAL A 75 9.60 -22.79 -1.36
N LEU A 76 9.37 -22.67 -2.68
CA LEU A 76 8.16 -22.02 -3.19
C LEU A 76 6.88 -22.80 -2.85
N PRO A 77 6.77 -24.11 -3.14
CA PRO A 77 5.63 -24.90 -2.70
C PRO A 77 5.44 -24.88 -1.19
N LEU A 78 6.53 -25.02 -0.41
CA LEU A 78 6.49 -24.94 1.04
C LEU A 78 6.00 -23.58 1.55
N THR A 79 6.35 -22.49 0.88
CA THR A 79 5.86 -21.15 1.24
C THR A 79 4.37 -21.04 0.98
N LEU A 80 3.87 -21.55 -0.15
CA LEU A 80 2.46 -21.51 -0.54
C LEU A 80 1.59 -22.41 0.37
N THR A 81 2.11 -23.51 0.85
CA THR A 81 1.37 -24.43 1.75
C THR A 81 1.42 -24.01 3.22
N HIS A 82 2.28 -23.06 3.59
CA HIS A 82 2.44 -22.65 5.00
C HIS A 82 1.45 -21.50 5.35
N PRO A 83 0.52 -21.69 6.29
CA PRO A 83 -0.57 -20.74 6.56
C PRO A 83 -0.09 -19.37 7.05
N GLN A 84 1.04 -19.29 7.74
CA GLN A 84 1.57 -18.01 8.26
C GLN A 84 2.55 -17.32 7.30
N LYS A 85 3.19 -18.05 6.37
CA LYS A 85 4.22 -17.51 5.46
C LYS A 85 3.64 -17.07 4.11
N SER A 86 2.62 -17.78 3.60
CA SER A 86 2.03 -17.52 2.29
C SER A 86 1.43 -16.10 2.14
N PRO A 87 0.77 -15.50 3.17
CA PRO A 87 0.22 -14.15 3.03
C PRO A 87 1.27 -13.09 2.72
N PHE A 88 2.51 -13.28 3.22
CA PHE A 88 3.59 -12.30 3.02
C PHE A 88 4.06 -12.18 1.57
N LEU A 89 3.70 -13.10 0.68
CA LEU A 89 3.97 -12.96 -0.76
C LEU A 89 3.34 -11.69 -1.34
N GLY A 90 2.21 -11.21 -0.78
CA GLY A 90 1.57 -9.95 -1.15
C GLY A 90 2.42 -8.71 -0.88
N THR A 91 3.44 -8.80 -0.04
CA THR A 91 4.30 -7.64 0.26
C THR A 91 5.21 -7.23 -0.90
N ALA A 92 5.58 -8.18 -1.77
CA ALA A 92 6.46 -7.92 -2.91
C ALA A 92 5.81 -6.96 -3.95
N PRO A 93 4.61 -7.24 -4.50
CA PRO A 93 3.94 -6.32 -5.41
C PRO A 93 3.60 -4.97 -4.76
N MET A 94 3.24 -4.91 -3.47
CA MET A 94 3.03 -3.64 -2.77
C MET A 94 4.29 -2.78 -2.71
N ALA A 95 5.45 -3.39 -2.43
CA ALA A 95 6.72 -2.68 -2.41
C ALA A 95 7.08 -2.14 -3.80
N PHE A 96 6.85 -2.90 -4.85
CA PHE A 96 7.07 -2.48 -6.22
C PHE A 96 6.16 -1.32 -6.61
N LEU A 97 4.87 -1.39 -6.28
CA LEU A 97 3.91 -0.31 -6.53
C LEU A 97 4.28 0.99 -5.81
N THR A 98 4.83 0.91 -4.60
CA THR A 98 5.33 2.07 -3.87
C THR A 98 6.46 2.79 -4.62
N LEU A 99 7.36 2.04 -5.27
CA LEU A 99 8.41 2.62 -6.11
C LEU A 99 7.86 3.26 -7.38
N ILE A 100 6.89 2.61 -8.03
CA ILE A 100 6.24 3.12 -9.25
C ILE A 100 5.51 4.43 -8.95
N SER A 101 4.75 4.49 -7.85
CA SER A 101 4.07 5.71 -7.40
C SER A 101 5.06 6.86 -7.20
N SER A 102 6.18 6.58 -6.53
CA SER A 102 7.22 7.57 -6.30
C SER A 102 7.93 8.00 -7.60
N LEU A 103 8.18 7.08 -8.52
CA LEU A 103 8.81 7.36 -9.82
C LEU A 103 7.98 8.37 -10.64
N SER A 104 6.67 8.18 -10.71
CA SER A 104 5.77 9.08 -11.43
C SER A 104 5.76 10.49 -10.83
N GLN A 105 5.74 10.60 -9.50
CA GLN A 105 5.69 11.88 -8.80
C GLN A 105 7.03 12.63 -8.82
N LEU A 106 8.16 11.94 -8.58
CA LEU A 106 9.48 12.55 -8.58
C LEU A 106 9.91 12.98 -9.99
N GLY A 107 9.68 12.12 -10.98
CA GLY A 107 10.09 12.41 -12.35
C GLY A 107 9.46 13.67 -12.92
N THR A 108 8.19 13.91 -12.62
CA THR A 108 7.46 15.10 -13.08
C THR A 108 7.76 16.33 -12.23
N ARG A 109 7.80 16.20 -10.91
CA ARG A 109 7.90 17.34 -9.99
C ARG A 109 9.34 17.80 -9.72
N PHE A 110 10.33 16.89 -9.70
CA PHE A 110 11.70 17.22 -9.29
C PHE A 110 12.68 17.34 -10.44
N PHE A 111 12.56 16.48 -11.44
CA PHE A 111 13.55 16.43 -12.51
C PHE A 111 13.07 17.09 -13.80
N ALA A 112 11.83 17.55 -13.86
CA ALA A 112 11.21 18.14 -15.05
C ALA A 112 11.45 17.33 -16.34
N LEU A 113 11.51 15.99 -16.20
CA LEU A 113 11.79 15.05 -17.30
C LEU A 113 10.57 14.88 -18.25
N GLY A 114 9.59 15.76 -18.14
CA GLY A 114 8.39 15.70 -18.96
C GLY A 114 7.57 14.44 -18.68
N LEU A 115 6.99 13.87 -19.74
CA LEU A 115 6.07 12.73 -19.65
C LEU A 115 6.76 11.36 -19.55
N THR A 116 8.04 11.27 -19.85
CA THR A 116 8.79 10.00 -19.93
C THR A 116 8.74 9.16 -18.65
N PRO A 117 8.95 9.71 -17.44
CA PRO A 117 8.86 8.92 -16.20
C PRO A 117 7.46 8.39 -15.95
N THR A 118 6.43 9.15 -16.33
CA THR A 118 5.03 8.75 -16.15
C THR A 118 4.64 7.61 -17.11
N ILE A 119 5.13 7.64 -18.35
CA ILE A 119 4.92 6.54 -19.30
C ILE A 119 5.65 5.27 -18.83
N LEU A 120 6.89 5.40 -18.35
CA LEU A 120 7.63 4.29 -17.77
C LEU A 120 6.90 3.73 -16.54
N ALA A 121 6.44 4.61 -15.63
CA ALA A 121 5.66 4.20 -14.48
C ALA A 121 4.37 3.47 -14.88
N ALA A 122 3.65 3.94 -15.91
CA ALA A 122 2.46 3.27 -16.44
C ALA A 122 2.79 1.86 -16.98
N SER A 123 3.88 1.72 -17.73
CA SER A 123 4.32 0.42 -18.25
C SER A 123 4.64 -0.57 -17.14
N LEU A 124 5.40 -0.14 -16.14
CA LEU A 124 5.73 -0.96 -14.95
C LEU A 124 4.48 -1.26 -14.11
N TRP A 125 3.54 -0.33 -14.06
CA TRP A 125 2.29 -0.48 -13.33
C TRP A 125 1.40 -1.60 -13.91
N PHE A 126 1.32 -1.77 -15.24
CA PHE A 126 0.60 -2.90 -15.85
C PHE A 126 1.18 -4.24 -15.39
N VAL A 127 2.51 -4.35 -15.32
CA VAL A 127 3.18 -5.55 -14.80
C VAL A 127 2.82 -5.74 -13.31
N ALA A 128 2.86 -4.68 -12.53
CA ALA A 128 2.51 -4.73 -11.11
C ALA A 128 1.02 -5.10 -10.88
N CYS A 129 0.09 -4.63 -11.73
CA CYS A 129 -1.31 -5.03 -11.70
C CYS A 129 -1.47 -6.54 -11.94
N PHE A 130 -0.78 -7.08 -12.94
CA PHE A 130 -0.82 -8.51 -13.21
C PHE A 130 -0.31 -9.32 -12.02
N VAL A 131 0.85 -8.97 -11.47
CA VAL A 131 1.43 -9.65 -10.29
C VAL A 131 0.53 -9.51 -9.07
N SER A 132 -0.08 -8.33 -8.86
CA SER A 132 -1.01 -8.08 -7.75
C SER A 132 -2.27 -8.95 -7.85
N THR A 133 -2.84 -9.05 -9.04
CA THR A 133 -4.01 -9.90 -9.30
C THR A 133 -3.66 -11.38 -9.12
N LEU A 134 -2.52 -11.81 -9.64
CA LEU A 134 -2.03 -13.17 -9.47
C LEU A 134 -1.85 -13.50 -7.97
N CYS A 135 -1.27 -12.59 -7.20
CA CYS A 135 -1.08 -12.77 -5.78
C CYS A 135 -2.43 -12.85 -5.03
N ALA A 136 -3.37 -11.94 -5.35
CA ALA A 136 -4.70 -11.92 -4.75
C ALA A 136 -5.56 -13.14 -5.10
N LEU A 137 -5.22 -13.88 -6.16
CA LEU A 137 -5.89 -15.10 -6.57
C LEU A 137 -5.19 -16.35 -6.02
N VAL A 138 -3.87 -16.48 -6.30
CA VAL A 138 -3.11 -17.72 -6.02
C VAL A 138 -2.96 -17.96 -4.51
N VAL A 139 -2.70 -16.90 -3.73
CA VAL A 139 -2.49 -17.09 -2.29
C VAL A 139 -3.79 -17.49 -1.58
N PRO A 140 -4.94 -16.80 -1.75
CA PRO A 140 -6.20 -17.29 -1.18
C PRO A 140 -6.62 -18.66 -1.73
N PHE A 141 -6.39 -18.94 -3.02
CA PHE A 141 -6.66 -20.27 -3.59
C PHE A 141 -5.83 -21.36 -2.88
N SER A 142 -4.53 -21.11 -2.68
CA SER A 142 -3.64 -22.02 -1.94
C SER A 142 -4.13 -22.22 -0.50
N MET A 143 -4.60 -21.16 0.15
CA MET A 143 -5.17 -21.23 1.49
C MET A 143 -6.41 -22.13 1.55
N MET A 144 -7.29 -22.05 0.53
CA MET A 144 -8.52 -22.84 0.48
C MET A 144 -8.28 -24.32 0.20
N ILE A 145 -7.28 -24.65 -0.62
CA ILE A 145 -7.09 -26.01 -1.16
C ILE A 145 -5.95 -26.76 -0.46
N LEU A 146 -4.86 -26.05 -0.13
CA LEU A 146 -3.60 -26.69 0.31
C LEU A 146 -3.30 -26.51 1.80
N GLN A 147 -4.10 -25.70 2.51
CA GLN A 147 -3.81 -25.36 3.91
C GLN A 147 -4.98 -25.73 4.82
N ASN A 148 -4.66 -26.17 6.02
CA ASN A 148 -5.63 -26.37 7.08
C ASN A 148 -5.64 -25.16 8.01
N HIS A 149 -6.76 -24.45 8.04
CA HIS A 149 -6.94 -23.26 8.87
C HIS A 149 -7.87 -23.54 10.05
N HIS A 150 -7.45 -23.11 11.24
CA HIS A 150 -8.32 -23.01 12.40
C HIS A 150 -8.69 -21.52 12.59
N PHE A 151 -9.95 -21.23 12.83
CA PHE A 151 -10.44 -19.85 12.96
C PHE A 151 -9.72 -19.09 14.08
N GLU A 152 -9.39 -19.75 15.18
CA GLU A 152 -8.60 -19.19 16.29
C GLU A 152 -7.23 -18.69 15.84
N GLY A 153 -6.53 -19.42 14.95
CA GLY A 153 -5.22 -19.09 14.42
C GLY A 153 -5.22 -17.98 13.36
N THR A 154 -6.40 -17.45 12.99
CA THR A 154 -6.54 -16.39 12.00
C THR A 154 -5.91 -15.09 12.50
N THR A 155 -5.04 -14.49 11.69
CA THR A 155 -4.41 -13.19 11.97
C THR A 155 -4.76 -12.18 10.88
N ALA A 156 -4.53 -10.90 11.15
CA ALA A 156 -4.72 -9.86 10.14
C ALA A 156 -3.76 -9.99 8.94
N ALA A 157 -2.78 -10.90 8.98
CA ALA A 157 -1.92 -11.20 7.83
C ALA A 157 -2.70 -11.70 6.60
N LEU A 158 -3.92 -12.23 6.77
CA LEU A 158 -4.82 -12.58 5.66
C LEU A 158 -5.15 -11.39 4.74
N LEU A 159 -4.98 -10.15 5.21
CA LEU A 159 -5.15 -8.96 4.39
C LEU A 159 -4.03 -8.77 3.36
N LEU A 160 -2.82 -9.28 3.64
CA LEU A 160 -1.63 -9.01 2.82
C LEU A 160 -1.76 -9.43 1.34
N PRO A 161 -2.40 -10.55 0.97
CA PRO A 161 -2.58 -10.92 -0.43
C PRO A 161 -3.56 -10.04 -1.21
N VAL A 162 -4.54 -9.41 -0.52
CA VAL A 162 -5.62 -8.65 -1.17
C VAL A 162 -5.39 -7.14 -1.15
N VAL A 163 -4.41 -6.64 -0.39
CA VAL A 163 -4.02 -5.22 -0.37
C VAL A 163 -3.27 -4.77 -1.64
N PRO A 164 -2.43 -5.59 -2.33
CA PRO A 164 -1.75 -5.16 -3.55
C PRO A 164 -2.67 -4.59 -4.64
N PRO A 165 -3.85 -5.14 -4.94
CA PRO A 165 -4.80 -4.54 -5.88
C PRO A 165 -5.25 -3.13 -5.44
N ILE A 166 -5.47 -2.88 -4.14
CA ILE A 166 -5.83 -1.54 -3.63
C ILE A 166 -4.68 -0.55 -3.85
N THR A 167 -3.45 -0.98 -3.55
CA THR A 167 -2.24 -0.17 -3.79
C THR A 167 -2.04 0.10 -5.28
N ALA A 168 -2.33 -0.88 -6.14
CA ALA A 168 -2.29 -0.72 -7.59
C ALA A 168 -3.32 0.32 -8.06
N ALA A 169 -4.52 0.32 -7.48
CA ALA A 169 -5.55 1.30 -7.79
C ALA A 169 -5.14 2.73 -7.41
N ALA A 170 -4.61 2.93 -6.21
CA ALA A 170 -4.12 4.24 -5.76
C ALA A 170 -2.97 4.76 -6.65
N THR A 171 -2.00 3.89 -6.97
CA THR A 171 -0.89 4.22 -7.86
C THR A 171 -1.35 4.54 -9.28
N GLY A 172 -2.24 3.70 -9.84
CA GLY A 172 -2.76 3.88 -11.19
C GLY A 172 -3.60 5.14 -11.35
N ALA A 173 -4.40 5.49 -10.33
CA ALA A 173 -5.17 6.73 -10.32
C ALA A 173 -4.25 7.97 -10.40
N GLY A 174 -3.14 7.98 -9.64
CA GLY A 174 -2.14 9.06 -9.73
C GLY A 174 -1.45 9.12 -11.10
N ILE A 175 -1.15 7.97 -11.72
CA ILE A 175 -0.60 7.91 -13.08
C ILE A 175 -1.63 8.42 -14.10
N ALA A 176 -2.90 7.99 -13.99
CA ALA A 176 -3.98 8.44 -14.88
C ALA A 176 -4.18 9.94 -14.82
N GLU A 177 -4.12 10.54 -13.62
CA GLU A 177 -4.20 11.98 -13.41
C GLU A 177 -3.10 12.73 -14.16
N LEU A 178 -1.86 12.24 -14.12
CA LEU A 178 -0.72 12.84 -14.81
C LEU A 178 -0.78 12.68 -16.33
N LEU A 179 -1.43 11.64 -16.84
CA LEU A 179 -1.57 11.35 -18.27
C LEU A 179 -2.81 12.00 -18.88
N ALA A 180 -3.71 12.55 -18.10
CA ALA A 180 -5.06 12.95 -18.52
C ALA A 180 -5.07 13.90 -19.73
N ILE A 181 -4.15 14.86 -19.79
CA ILE A 181 -4.09 15.87 -20.86
C ILE A 181 -3.34 15.34 -22.08
N ASP A 182 -2.14 14.79 -21.88
CA ASP A 182 -1.23 14.46 -22.98
C ASP A 182 -1.54 13.11 -23.64
N LYS A 183 -2.10 12.16 -22.88
CA LYS A 183 -2.40 10.78 -23.32
C LYS A 183 -3.76 10.31 -22.78
N PRO A 184 -4.88 10.93 -23.19
CA PRO A 184 -6.21 10.67 -22.61
C PRO A 184 -6.67 9.21 -22.78
N SER A 185 -6.37 8.55 -23.90
CA SER A 185 -6.73 7.16 -24.14
C SER A 185 -6.00 6.20 -23.17
N LEU A 186 -4.69 6.39 -22.96
CA LEU A 186 -3.92 5.61 -21.99
C LEU A 186 -4.38 5.92 -20.56
N SER A 187 -4.60 7.18 -20.25
CA SER A 187 -5.14 7.63 -18.96
C SER A 187 -6.46 6.94 -18.64
N PHE A 188 -7.37 6.85 -19.61
CA PHE A 188 -8.67 6.18 -19.45
C PHE A 188 -8.50 4.68 -19.16
N THR A 189 -7.62 4.00 -19.90
CA THR A 189 -7.34 2.57 -19.67
C THR A 189 -6.78 2.32 -18.26
N VAL A 190 -5.82 3.16 -17.84
CA VAL A 190 -5.23 3.06 -16.50
C VAL A 190 -6.30 3.35 -15.43
N LEU A 191 -7.12 4.38 -15.62
CA LEU A 191 -8.19 4.75 -14.69
C LEU A 191 -9.23 3.63 -14.55
N ALA A 192 -9.74 3.09 -15.66
CA ALA A 192 -10.74 2.03 -15.66
C ALA A 192 -10.22 0.76 -14.95
N LEU A 193 -9.00 0.34 -15.29
CA LEU A 193 -8.37 -0.81 -14.62
C LEU A 193 -8.14 -0.53 -13.12
N SER A 194 -7.79 0.71 -12.75
CA SER A 194 -7.62 1.08 -11.34
C SER A 194 -8.93 0.98 -10.55
N TYR A 195 -10.08 1.36 -11.13
CA TYR A 195 -11.39 1.14 -10.51
C TYR A 195 -11.67 -0.34 -10.28
N ILE A 196 -11.36 -1.20 -11.27
CA ILE A 196 -11.54 -2.66 -11.17
C ILE A 196 -10.65 -3.22 -10.06
N MET A 197 -9.36 -2.83 -10.03
CA MET A 197 -8.41 -3.27 -9.00
C MET A 197 -8.85 -2.84 -7.59
N ASN A 198 -9.34 -1.61 -7.44
CA ASN A 198 -9.90 -1.15 -6.17
C ASN A 198 -11.12 -1.96 -5.75
N GLY A 199 -12.03 -2.25 -6.69
CA GLY A 199 -13.22 -3.07 -6.44
C GLY A 199 -12.85 -4.46 -5.91
N VAL A 200 -11.92 -5.15 -6.58
CA VAL A 200 -11.46 -6.48 -6.13
C VAL A 200 -10.78 -6.39 -4.76
N GLY A 201 -9.78 -5.52 -4.62
CA GLY A 201 -8.96 -5.48 -3.41
C GLY A 201 -9.73 -4.99 -2.18
N LEU A 202 -10.45 -3.87 -2.30
CA LEU A 202 -11.14 -3.26 -1.17
C LEU A 202 -12.31 -4.11 -0.68
N MET A 203 -13.11 -4.68 -1.60
CA MET A 203 -14.26 -5.52 -1.19
C MET A 203 -13.77 -6.79 -0.49
N LEU A 204 -12.76 -7.46 -1.01
CA LEU A 204 -12.15 -8.63 -0.34
C LEU A 204 -11.54 -8.25 1.01
N ALA A 205 -10.87 -7.11 1.10
CA ALA A 205 -10.29 -6.65 2.36
C ALA A 205 -11.36 -6.39 3.42
N LEU A 206 -12.50 -5.78 3.07
CA LEU A 206 -13.61 -5.55 4.00
C LEU A 206 -14.23 -6.86 4.49
N MET A 207 -14.38 -7.87 3.63
CA MET A 207 -14.83 -9.21 4.03
C MET A 207 -13.86 -9.84 5.03
N ILE A 208 -12.55 -9.77 4.78
CA ILE A 208 -11.53 -10.29 5.68
C ILE A 208 -11.49 -9.51 7.00
N LEU A 209 -11.66 -8.19 6.96
CA LEU A 209 -11.74 -7.35 8.17
C LEU A 209 -12.90 -7.76 9.07
N THR A 210 -14.06 -8.09 8.51
CA THR A 210 -15.21 -8.59 9.25
C THR A 210 -14.89 -9.91 9.97
N LEU A 211 -14.28 -10.86 9.26
CA LEU A 211 -13.85 -12.15 9.83
C LEU A 211 -12.78 -11.95 10.92
N TYR A 212 -11.83 -11.06 10.69
CA TYR A 212 -10.78 -10.75 11.65
C TYR A 212 -11.34 -10.10 12.92
N PHE A 213 -12.28 -9.16 12.76
CA PHE A 213 -12.96 -8.52 13.90
C PHE A 213 -13.75 -9.55 14.72
N GLN A 214 -14.50 -10.44 14.06
CA GLN A 214 -15.21 -11.54 14.72
C GLN A 214 -14.21 -12.45 15.48
N ARG A 215 -13.06 -12.75 14.88
CA ARG A 215 -12.02 -13.54 15.55
C ARG A 215 -11.50 -12.86 16.82
N LEU A 216 -11.28 -11.53 16.79
CA LEU A 216 -10.83 -10.78 17.98
C LEU A 216 -11.86 -10.81 19.11
N LEU A 217 -13.15 -10.76 18.77
CA LEU A 217 -14.23 -10.82 19.76
C LEU A 217 -14.35 -12.19 20.42
N LEU A 218 -14.12 -13.27 19.67
CA LEU A 218 -14.34 -14.65 20.14
C LEU A 218 -13.10 -15.28 20.81
N PHE A 219 -11.89 -14.96 20.34
CA PHE A 219 -10.65 -15.62 20.72
C PHE A 219 -9.58 -14.68 21.29
N ASN A 220 -9.99 -13.49 21.73
CA ASN A 220 -9.08 -12.48 22.27
C ASN A 220 -8.00 -12.01 21.28
N GLN A 221 -6.99 -11.33 21.78
CA GLN A 221 -5.87 -10.78 21.00
C GLN A 221 -4.95 -11.89 20.43
N PRO A 222 -4.20 -11.61 19.33
CA PRO A 222 -3.20 -12.53 18.80
C PRO A 222 -2.07 -12.83 19.80
N PRO A 223 -1.33 -13.94 19.64
CA PRO A 223 -0.14 -14.22 20.43
C PRO A 223 0.89 -13.09 20.38
N ARG A 224 1.66 -12.93 21.46
CA ARG A 224 2.64 -11.84 21.63
C ARG A 224 3.65 -11.72 20.49
N GLU A 225 4.07 -12.82 19.93
CA GLU A 225 5.04 -12.88 18.83
C GLU A 225 4.56 -12.14 17.59
N VAL A 226 3.25 -12.15 17.33
CA VAL A 226 2.59 -11.54 16.18
C VAL A 226 1.65 -10.40 16.56
N ILE A 227 1.73 -9.91 17.80
CA ILE A 227 0.82 -8.88 18.32
C ILE A 227 0.78 -7.62 17.45
N ILE A 228 1.91 -7.24 16.87
CA ILE A 228 2.01 -6.06 16.00
C ILE A 228 1.17 -6.19 14.72
N SER A 229 0.76 -7.41 14.35
CA SER A 229 -0.14 -7.63 13.21
C SER A 229 -1.52 -6.97 13.38
N VAL A 230 -1.90 -6.56 14.61
CA VAL A 230 -3.14 -5.80 14.85
C VAL A 230 -3.20 -4.45 14.15
N PHE A 231 -2.06 -3.93 13.66
CA PHE A 231 -2.02 -2.73 12.82
C PHE A 231 -2.33 -2.99 11.35
N LEU A 232 -2.30 -4.22 10.85
CA LEU A 232 -2.53 -4.54 9.44
C LEU A 232 -3.87 -4.05 8.87
N PRO A 233 -5.00 -4.02 9.64
CA PRO A 233 -6.27 -3.44 9.19
C PRO A 233 -6.19 -2.00 8.69
N LEU A 234 -5.24 -1.21 9.19
CA LEU A 234 -5.04 0.17 8.75
C LEU A 234 -4.63 0.27 7.28
N GLY A 235 -3.95 -0.78 6.76
CA GLY A 235 -3.48 -0.84 5.38
C GLY A 235 -4.60 -0.66 4.36
N PRO A 236 -5.56 -1.57 4.27
CA PRO A 236 -6.67 -1.45 3.33
C PRO A 236 -7.55 -0.23 3.57
N CYS A 237 -7.73 0.22 4.82
CA CYS A 237 -8.48 1.44 5.14
C CYS A 237 -7.79 2.68 4.57
N GLY A 238 -6.49 2.85 4.82
CA GLY A 238 -5.74 4.00 4.33
C GLY A 238 -5.54 3.99 2.82
N GLN A 239 -5.10 2.85 2.25
CA GLN A 239 -4.92 2.70 0.80
C GLN A 239 -6.24 2.82 0.03
N GLY A 240 -7.34 2.28 0.57
CA GLY A 240 -8.67 2.41 -0.02
C GLY A 240 -9.14 3.86 -0.02
N ALA A 241 -8.92 4.60 1.06
CA ALA A 241 -9.25 6.02 1.14
C ALA A 241 -8.44 6.85 0.11
N GLU A 242 -7.12 6.62 0.03
CA GLU A 242 -6.25 7.24 -0.97
C GLU A 242 -6.72 6.91 -2.40
N ALA A 243 -6.99 5.63 -2.68
CA ALA A 243 -7.43 5.18 -4.00
C ALA A 243 -8.74 5.85 -4.41
N LEU A 244 -9.76 5.87 -3.55
CA LEU A 244 -11.06 6.47 -3.86
C LEU A 244 -10.97 7.96 -4.15
N LEU A 245 -10.17 8.72 -3.39
CA LEU A 245 -9.94 10.14 -3.65
C LEU A 245 -9.22 10.38 -4.97
N HIS A 246 -8.13 9.66 -5.22
CA HIS A 246 -7.35 9.81 -6.45
C HIS A 246 -8.13 9.37 -7.70
N LEU A 247 -8.91 8.29 -7.62
CA LEU A 247 -9.77 7.85 -8.72
C LEU A 247 -10.76 8.94 -9.12
N GLY A 248 -11.40 9.57 -8.14
CA GLY A 248 -12.31 10.70 -8.39
C GLY A 248 -11.59 11.91 -8.96
N GLN A 249 -10.41 12.27 -8.44
CA GLN A 249 -9.59 13.38 -8.96
C GLN A 249 -9.13 13.14 -10.40
N ALA A 250 -8.68 11.93 -10.71
CA ALA A 250 -8.29 11.54 -12.07
C ALA A 250 -9.48 11.61 -13.04
N ALA A 251 -10.67 11.17 -12.61
CA ALA A 251 -11.90 11.31 -13.41
C ALA A 251 -12.25 12.78 -13.67
N LEU A 252 -12.15 13.67 -12.67
CA LEU A 252 -12.40 15.11 -12.82
C LEU A 252 -11.47 15.77 -13.84
N ARG A 253 -10.21 15.32 -13.94
CA ARG A 253 -9.28 15.84 -14.94
C ARG A 253 -9.49 15.24 -16.33
N LEU A 254 -9.80 13.94 -16.40
CA LEU A 254 -9.82 13.19 -17.65
C LEU A 254 -11.13 13.36 -18.44
N PHE A 255 -12.29 13.28 -17.78
CA PHE A 255 -13.58 13.23 -18.48
C PHE A 255 -13.89 14.48 -19.29
N PRO A 256 -13.59 15.71 -18.83
CA PRO A 256 -13.72 16.89 -19.67
C PRO A 256 -12.87 16.83 -20.95
N VAL A 257 -11.65 16.28 -20.86
CA VAL A 257 -10.76 16.14 -22.02
C VAL A 257 -11.35 15.14 -23.02
N ILE A 258 -11.82 13.99 -22.56
CA ILE A 258 -12.44 12.98 -23.44
C ILE A 258 -13.70 13.54 -24.06
N SER A 259 -14.55 14.22 -23.30
CA SER A 259 -15.80 14.80 -23.84
C SER A 259 -15.54 15.89 -24.88
N SER A 260 -14.45 16.65 -24.76
CA SER A 260 -14.07 17.66 -25.77
C SER A 260 -13.48 17.03 -27.04
N LEU A 261 -12.89 15.84 -26.96
CA LEU A 261 -12.34 15.11 -28.11
C LEU A 261 -13.40 14.28 -28.85
N ALA A 262 -14.51 13.95 -28.18
CA ALA A 262 -15.67 13.32 -28.82
C ALA A 262 -16.38 14.36 -29.66
N LEU A 263 -15.98 14.52 -30.96
CA LEU A 263 -16.64 15.37 -31.93
C LEU A 263 -18.12 14.95 -32.05
N PRO A 264 -19.07 15.91 -32.11
CA PRO A 264 -20.43 15.62 -32.54
C PRO A 264 -20.35 15.04 -33.94
N THR A 265 -20.70 13.75 -34.11
CA THR A 265 -20.85 13.18 -35.46
C THR A 265 -22.04 13.85 -36.13
N PRO A 266 -21.84 14.70 -37.18
CA PRO A 266 -22.95 15.30 -37.88
C PRO A 266 -23.69 14.19 -38.64
N GLY A 267 -24.92 13.88 -38.26
CA GLY A 267 -25.81 13.12 -39.09
C GLY A 267 -26.36 11.76 -38.56
N THR A 268 -26.04 11.32 -37.36
CA THR A 268 -26.77 10.20 -36.76
C THR A 268 -27.85 10.68 -35.81
N GLY A 269 -28.99 11.01 -36.39
CA GLY A 269 -30.19 11.44 -35.65
C GLY A 269 -30.92 10.29 -34.93
N HIS A 270 -30.18 9.41 -34.26
CA HIS A 270 -30.74 8.40 -33.36
C HIS A 270 -29.72 8.09 -32.29
N GLY A 271 -29.91 8.67 -31.13
CA GLY A 271 -29.17 8.30 -29.94
C GLY A 271 -29.29 9.34 -28.85
N ASP A 272 -30.33 9.27 -28.03
CA ASP A 272 -30.45 9.97 -26.75
C ASP A 272 -29.42 9.44 -25.70
N GLY A 273 -28.25 8.98 -26.17
CA GLY A 273 -27.13 8.58 -25.32
C GLY A 273 -26.45 9.82 -24.79
N VAL A 274 -26.84 10.28 -23.60
CA VAL A 274 -26.03 11.22 -22.81
C VAL A 274 -24.61 10.65 -22.75
N PRO A 275 -23.56 11.40 -23.17
CA PRO A 275 -22.19 10.92 -23.08
C PRO A 275 -21.92 10.47 -21.64
N LEU A 276 -21.60 9.18 -21.46
CA LEU A 276 -21.43 8.62 -20.11
C LEU A 276 -20.27 9.28 -19.33
N LEU A 277 -19.30 9.83 -20.06
CA LEU A 277 -18.09 10.46 -19.52
C LEU A 277 -18.22 11.97 -19.51
N THR A 278 -19.18 12.49 -18.75
CA THR A 278 -19.39 13.95 -18.58
C THR A 278 -18.69 14.46 -17.33
N TYR A 279 -18.49 15.77 -17.26
CA TYR A 279 -18.00 16.45 -16.06
C TYR A 279 -18.91 16.16 -14.83
N GLY A 280 -20.23 16.12 -15.03
CA GLY A 280 -21.18 15.81 -13.96
C GLY A 280 -20.99 14.40 -13.39
N VAL A 281 -20.71 13.40 -14.24
CA VAL A 281 -20.38 12.04 -13.77
C VAL A 281 -19.05 12.04 -13.03
N ALA A 282 -18.04 12.76 -13.48
CA ALA A 282 -16.76 12.88 -12.78
C ALA A 282 -16.94 13.52 -11.39
N GLN A 283 -17.77 14.58 -11.26
CA GLN A 283 -18.10 15.18 -9.97
C GLN A 283 -18.82 14.19 -9.02
N ALA A 284 -19.75 13.40 -9.56
CA ALA A 284 -20.43 12.36 -8.77
C ALA A 284 -19.45 11.28 -8.27
N LEU A 285 -18.53 10.82 -9.12
CA LEU A 285 -17.48 9.86 -8.74
C LEU A 285 -16.54 10.43 -7.68
N TYR A 286 -16.17 11.70 -7.80
CA TYR A 286 -15.33 12.37 -6.81
C TYR A 286 -16.05 12.53 -5.47
N GLY A 287 -17.32 12.96 -5.48
CA GLY A 287 -18.14 13.06 -4.27
C GLY A 287 -18.32 11.72 -3.58
N ALA A 288 -18.64 10.66 -4.34
CA ALA A 288 -18.73 9.30 -3.80
C ALA A 288 -17.39 8.81 -3.23
N GLY A 289 -16.27 9.12 -3.93
CA GLY A 289 -14.92 8.83 -3.47
C GLY A 289 -14.58 9.51 -2.15
N LEU A 290 -14.96 10.79 -2.00
CA LEU A 290 -14.77 11.55 -0.76
C LEU A 290 -15.53 10.92 0.42
N VAL A 291 -16.81 10.60 0.23
CA VAL A 291 -17.63 9.95 1.26
C VAL A 291 -17.04 8.59 1.64
N GLY A 292 -16.66 7.77 0.65
CA GLY A 292 -16.00 6.50 0.89
C GLY A 292 -14.68 6.63 1.65
N ALA A 293 -13.86 7.62 1.30
CA ALA A 293 -12.59 7.89 1.98
C ALA A 293 -12.78 8.30 3.45
N LEU A 294 -13.78 9.14 3.73
CA LEU A 294 -14.11 9.52 5.11
C LEU A 294 -14.53 8.31 5.95
N HIS A 295 -15.35 7.41 5.40
CA HIS A 295 -15.75 6.18 6.09
C HIS A 295 -14.55 5.26 6.36
N LEU A 296 -13.65 5.09 5.37
CA LEU A 296 -12.47 4.24 5.52
C LEU A 296 -11.45 4.83 6.49
N VAL A 297 -11.24 6.14 6.48
CA VAL A 297 -10.36 6.81 7.47
C VAL A 297 -10.96 6.71 8.88
N GLY A 298 -12.28 6.84 9.03
CA GLY A 298 -12.98 6.61 10.30
C GLY A 298 -12.79 5.18 10.81
N LEU A 299 -13.01 4.17 9.97
CA LEU A 299 -12.79 2.77 10.31
C LEU A 299 -11.32 2.48 10.62
N GLY A 300 -10.39 3.00 9.81
CA GLY A 300 -8.95 2.89 10.05
C GLY A 300 -8.51 3.55 11.35
N GLY A 301 -9.06 4.72 11.69
CA GLY A 301 -8.83 5.42 12.95
C GLY A 301 -9.29 4.58 14.15
N TRP A 302 -10.46 3.96 14.05
CA TRP A 302 -10.95 3.07 15.09
C TRP A 302 -10.03 1.86 15.29
N PHE A 303 -9.61 1.17 14.21
CA PHE A 303 -8.65 0.07 14.30
C PHE A 303 -7.28 0.53 14.82
N CYS A 304 -6.86 1.77 14.52
CA CYS A 304 -5.61 2.33 15.03
C CYS A 304 -5.65 2.47 16.57
N LEU A 305 -6.73 3.05 17.09
CA LEU A 305 -6.92 3.19 18.53
C LEU A 305 -7.01 1.83 19.23
N LEU A 306 -7.72 0.87 18.63
CA LEU A 306 -7.79 -0.49 19.14
C LEU A 306 -6.42 -1.16 19.16
N ALA A 307 -5.65 -1.04 18.08
CA ALA A 307 -4.29 -1.61 17.98
C ALA A 307 -3.35 -1.01 19.03
N ILE A 308 -3.39 0.32 19.21
CA ILE A 308 -2.61 1.00 20.25
C ILE A 308 -2.99 0.49 21.64
N ALA A 309 -4.28 0.37 21.95
CA ALA A 309 -4.76 -0.13 23.23
C ALA A 309 -4.30 -1.56 23.51
N ILE A 310 -4.39 -2.46 22.51
CA ILE A 310 -3.95 -3.85 22.62
C ILE A 310 -2.44 -3.92 22.87
N VAL A 311 -1.64 -3.22 22.07
CA VAL A 311 -0.18 -3.25 22.20
C VAL A 311 0.28 -2.61 23.51
N PHE A 312 -0.36 -1.50 23.93
CA PHE A 312 -0.08 -0.86 25.21
C PHE A 312 -0.36 -1.80 26.39
N ARG A 313 -1.52 -2.47 26.39
CA ARG A 313 -1.87 -3.47 27.41
C ARG A 313 -0.81 -4.57 27.50
N GLU A 314 -0.39 -5.13 26.36
CA GLU A 314 0.62 -6.20 26.35
C GLU A 314 2.00 -5.71 26.80
N ALA A 315 2.38 -4.50 26.42
CA ALA A 315 3.66 -3.90 26.82
C ALA A 315 3.73 -3.59 28.33
N THR A 316 2.57 -3.34 28.97
CA THR A 316 2.50 -3.12 30.43
C THR A 316 2.59 -4.42 31.24
N GLN A 317 2.20 -5.56 30.67
CA GLN A 317 2.29 -6.86 31.33
C GLN A 317 3.71 -7.41 31.30
N GLU A 318 4.38 -7.33 30.13
CA GLU A 318 5.75 -7.77 29.94
C GLU A 318 6.39 -7.04 28.76
N ARG A 319 7.69 -6.79 28.83
CA ARG A 319 8.42 -6.12 27.73
C ARG A 319 8.31 -6.94 26.44
N LEU A 320 7.84 -6.30 25.37
CA LEU A 320 7.81 -6.87 24.03
C LEU A 320 9.25 -7.02 23.51
N LYS A 321 9.66 -8.24 23.23
CA LYS A 321 10.97 -8.49 22.60
C LYS A 321 10.89 -8.07 21.13
N PHE A 322 11.88 -7.28 20.67
CA PHE A 322 11.96 -6.85 19.28
C PHE A 322 12.13 -8.06 18.35
N ASN A 323 11.35 -8.11 17.30
CA ASN A 323 11.49 -9.03 16.18
C ASN A 323 11.11 -8.33 14.87
N LEU A 324 11.42 -8.94 13.70
CA LEU A 324 11.13 -8.35 12.40
C LEU A 324 9.63 -8.14 12.13
N GLY A 325 8.74 -8.77 12.89
CA GLY A 325 7.30 -8.56 12.84
C GLY A 325 6.88 -7.11 13.17
N PHE A 326 7.71 -6.32 13.86
CA PHE A 326 7.45 -4.91 14.12
C PHE A 326 7.34 -4.07 12.83
N TRP A 327 7.97 -4.50 11.73
CA TRP A 327 7.79 -3.87 10.42
C TRP A 327 6.35 -3.96 9.89
N ALA A 328 5.54 -4.91 10.40
CA ALA A 328 4.13 -5.05 10.00
C ALA A 328 3.28 -3.80 10.35
N ALA A 329 3.68 -2.98 11.33
CA ALA A 329 2.99 -1.75 11.66
C ALA A 329 3.33 -0.58 10.71
N THR A 330 4.53 -0.57 10.10
CA THR A 330 5.03 0.63 9.41
C THR A 330 4.22 0.98 8.16
N PHE A 331 3.99 0.04 7.26
CA PHE A 331 3.24 0.32 6.04
C PHE A 331 1.76 0.65 6.31
N PRO A 332 1.03 -0.10 7.14
CA PRO A 332 -0.37 0.21 7.44
C PRO A 332 -0.57 1.57 8.11
N LEU A 333 0.30 1.93 9.06
CA LEU A 333 0.27 3.26 9.68
C LEU A 333 0.52 4.37 8.63
N ALA A 334 1.56 4.22 7.80
CA ALA A 334 1.82 5.17 6.72
C ALA A 334 0.60 5.32 5.80
N SER A 335 -0.04 4.22 5.42
CA SER A 335 -1.22 4.21 4.55
C SER A 335 -2.39 4.99 5.14
N LEU A 336 -2.70 4.78 6.43
CA LEU A 336 -3.75 5.55 7.10
C LEU A 336 -3.42 7.04 7.14
N ILE A 337 -2.17 7.39 7.45
CA ILE A 337 -1.72 8.78 7.51
C ILE A 337 -1.78 9.44 6.13
N ILE A 338 -1.43 8.73 5.05
CA ILE A 338 -1.57 9.21 3.68
C ILE A 338 -3.05 9.52 3.38
N GLY A 339 -3.98 8.62 3.75
CA GLY A 339 -5.41 8.86 3.61
C GLY A 339 -5.88 10.14 4.32
N VAL A 340 -5.42 10.37 5.56
CA VAL A 340 -5.70 11.60 6.33
C VAL A 340 -5.11 12.84 5.64
N GLY A 341 -3.86 12.75 5.15
CA GLY A 341 -3.20 13.85 4.45
C GLY A 341 -3.89 14.22 3.13
N ARG A 342 -4.40 13.24 2.38
CA ARG A 342 -5.23 13.49 1.19
C ARG A 342 -6.55 14.18 1.54
N LEU A 343 -7.21 13.77 2.62
CA LEU A 343 -8.39 14.47 3.13
C LEU A 343 -8.06 15.90 3.58
N ALA A 344 -6.88 16.14 4.16
CA ALA A 344 -6.45 17.48 4.55
C ALA A 344 -6.34 18.42 3.34
N LEU A 345 -5.88 17.93 2.19
CA LEU A 345 -5.83 18.69 0.93
C LEU A 345 -7.23 18.95 0.35
N VAL A 346 -8.09 17.91 0.37
CA VAL A 346 -9.42 17.98 -0.26
C VAL A 346 -10.39 18.84 0.54
N LEU A 347 -10.36 18.72 1.87
CA LEU A 347 -11.29 19.44 2.76
C LEU A 347 -10.77 20.82 3.19
N ASP A 348 -9.55 21.15 2.85
CA ASP A 348 -8.86 22.41 3.19
C ASP A 348 -8.99 22.81 4.68
N SER A 349 -8.95 21.83 5.57
CA SER A 349 -9.17 22.01 6.99
C SER A 349 -7.85 22.10 7.76
N LEU A 350 -7.62 23.23 8.43
CA LEU A 350 -6.45 23.42 9.29
C LEU A 350 -6.38 22.37 10.40
N ALA A 351 -7.52 21.98 10.97
CA ALA A 351 -7.56 20.95 12.03
C ALA A 351 -7.03 19.59 11.48
N ILE A 352 -7.46 19.19 10.28
CA ILE A 352 -7.00 17.94 9.68
C ILE A 352 -5.52 18.04 9.28
N ARG A 353 -5.04 19.19 8.79
CA ARG A 353 -3.61 19.43 8.49
C ARG A 353 -2.73 19.27 9.74
N VAL A 354 -3.18 19.81 10.88
CA VAL A 354 -2.47 19.67 12.16
C VAL A 354 -2.45 18.21 12.63
N VAL A 355 -3.60 17.53 12.61
CA VAL A 355 -3.69 16.09 12.95
C VAL A 355 -2.78 15.27 12.06
N PHE A 356 -2.83 15.47 10.74
CA PHE A 356 -1.93 14.80 9.79
C PHE A 356 -0.46 15.00 10.14
N THR A 357 -0.06 16.24 10.45
CA THR A 357 1.32 16.57 10.82
C THR A 357 1.77 15.85 12.08
N LEU A 358 0.92 15.84 13.13
CA LEU A 358 1.20 15.12 14.37
C LEU A 358 1.33 13.60 14.13
N MET A 359 0.47 13.04 13.28
CA MET A 359 0.56 11.63 12.88
C MET A 359 1.85 11.34 12.10
N CYS A 360 2.32 12.24 11.25
CA CYS A 360 3.62 12.10 10.56
C CYS A 360 4.79 12.07 11.55
N PHE A 361 4.79 12.92 12.58
CA PHE A 361 5.81 12.87 13.63
C PHE A 361 5.76 11.57 14.43
N ALA A 362 4.57 11.14 14.84
CA ALA A 362 4.40 9.88 15.53
C ALA A 362 4.90 8.69 14.67
N TYR A 363 4.60 8.72 13.38
CA TYR A 363 5.08 7.71 12.44
C TYR A 363 6.60 7.69 12.32
N ALA A 364 7.25 8.87 12.28
CA ALA A 364 8.70 8.95 12.24
C ALA A 364 9.33 8.28 13.49
N LEU A 365 8.76 8.49 14.67
CA LEU A 365 9.21 7.80 15.88
C LEU A 365 9.06 6.28 15.79
N VAL A 366 7.93 5.80 15.30
CA VAL A 366 7.70 4.36 15.08
C VAL A 366 8.70 3.81 14.06
N TYR A 367 8.89 4.50 12.93
CA TYR A 367 9.81 4.07 11.87
C TYR A 367 11.24 3.94 12.39
N PHE A 368 11.78 4.96 13.05
CA PHE A 368 13.14 4.90 13.61
C PHE A 368 13.23 3.92 14.78
N GLY A 369 12.16 3.78 15.58
CA GLY A 369 12.07 2.77 16.64
C GLY A 369 12.15 1.34 16.13
N VAL A 370 11.77 1.09 14.88
CA VAL A 370 11.90 -0.24 14.22
C VAL A 370 13.19 -0.33 13.40
N ALA A 371 13.57 0.73 12.68
CA ALA A 371 14.73 0.72 11.78
C ALA A 371 16.07 0.59 12.53
N VAL A 372 16.21 1.29 13.67
CA VAL A 372 17.47 1.26 14.44
C VAL A 372 17.75 -0.12 15.05
N PRO A 373 16.82 -0.81 15.74
CA PRO A 373 17.06 -2.18 16.19
C PRO A 373 17.28 -3.17 15.04
N THR A 374 16.58 -2.98 13.91
CA THR A 374 16.78 -3.82 12.72
C THR A 374 18.20 -3.69 12.21
N LEU A 375 18.71 -2.46 12.08
CA LEU A 375 20.09 -2.22 11.61
C LEU A 375 21.12 -2.80 12.58
N ARG A 376 20.90 -2.66 13.89
CA ARG A 376 21.77 -3.27 14.90
C ARG A 376 21.79 -4.78 14.79
N GLY A 377 20.64 -5.42 14.72
CA GLY A 377 20.52 -6.87 14.61
C GLY A 377 21.02 -7.43 13.26
N PHE A 378 21.06 -6.58 12.23
CA PHE A 378 21.69 -6.92 10.95
C PHE A 378 23.23 -6.86 11.04
N ILE A 379 23.78 -5.85 11.70
CA ILE A 379 25.23 -5.71 11.93
C ILE A 379 25.74 -6.81 12.87
N SER A 380 24.97 -7.18 13.91
CA SER A 380 25.33 -8.30 14.82
C SER A 380 25.09 -9.68 14.21
N ALA A 381 24.57 -9.79 12.99
CA ALA A 381 24.17 -11.01 12.30
C ALA A 381 23.09 -11.86 13.01
N GLU A 382 22.48 -11.38 14.10
CA GLU A 382 21.43 -12.10 14.83
C GLU A 382 20.15 -12.28 14.00
N LEU A 383 19.88 -11.34 13.06
CA LEU A 383 18.70 -11.38 12.18
C LEU A 383 18.96 -12.12 10.86
N LEU A 384 20.19 -12.57 10.59
CA LEU A 384 20.55 -13.31 9.36
C LEU A 384 20.25 -14.81 9.45
N VAL A 385 19.16 -15.17 10.10
CA VAL A 385 18.68 -16.56 10.20
C VAL A 385 17.52 -16.75 9.24
N ALA A 386 17.58 -17.81 8.43
CA ALA A 386 16.52 -18.20 7.49
C ALA A 386 15.80 -19.48 8.01
N PRO A 387 14.84 -19.36 8.94
CA PRO A 387 14.19 -20.51 9.57
C PRO A 387 13.49 -21.42 8.55
N CYS A 388 13.04 -20.87 7.42
CA CYS A 388 12.39 -21.64 6.35
C CYS A 388 13.35 -22.55 5.57
N ILE A 389 14.68 -22.37 5.67
CA ILE A 389 15.66 -23.27 5.07
C ILE A 389 15.99 -24.40 6.07
N ALA A 390 15.91 -24.13 7.37
CA ALA A 390 16.10 -25.15 8.40
C ALA A 390 15.01 -26.24 8.36
N ASP A 391 13.82 -25.91 7.89
CA ASP A 391 12.70 -26.85 7.73
C ASP A 391 12.80 -27.69 6.44
N LEU A 392 13.78 -27.42 5.55
CA LEU A 392 14.03 -28.27 4.38
C LEU A 392 14.72 -29.56 4.81
N PRO A 393 14.28 -30.72 4.31
CA PRO A 393 15.04 -31.93 4.44
C PRO A 393 16.35 -31.80 3.65
N LEU A 394 17.39 -31.31 4.30
CA LEU A 394 18.72 -31.11 3.68
C LEU A 394 19.42 -32.47 3.41
N ASP A 395 18.87 -33.58 3.96
CA ASP A 395 19.37 -34.90 3.74
C ASP A 395 18.46 -35.64 2.75
N PRO A 396 18.91 -35.86 1.49
CA PRO A 396 18.16 -36.69 0.54
C PRO A 396 17.90 -38.12 1.03
N LEU A 397 18.64 -38.62 2.03
CA LEU A 397 18.45 -39.94 2.64
C LEU A 397 17.32 -39.96 3.68
N LYS A 398 16.92 -38.79 4.25
CA LYS A 398 15.75 -38.75 5.15
C LYS A 398 14.43 -39.05 4.43
N LYS A 399 14.37 -38.90 3.11
CA LYS A 399 13.18 -39.24 2.30
C LYS A 399 12.95 -40.77 2.21
N TYR A 400 13.94 -41.58 2.57
CA TYR A 400 13.92 -43.03 2.52
C TYR A 400 14.09 -43.71 3.89
N ARG A 401 14.13 -42.95 5.02
CA ARG A 401 14.06 -43.56 6.35
C ARG A 401 12.62 -44.01 6.57
N ASP A 402 12.48 -45.33 6.77
CA ASP A 402 11.23 -46.01 7.17
C ASP A 402 10.76 -45.38 8.50
N PRO A 403 9.47 -45.02 8.66
CA PRO A 403 8.94 -44.59 9.96
C PRO A 403 9.18 -45.53 11.10
N ARG A 404 9.57 -46.79 10.83
CA ARG A 404 9.93 -47.80 11.84
C ARG A 404 11.29 -47.57 12.46
N ASP A 405 12.20 -46.85 11.79
CA ASP A 405 13.56 -46.59 12.33
C ASP A 405 13.55 -45.48 13.40
N GLU A 406 12.49 -44.65 13.48
CA GLU A 406 12.34 -43.66 14.55
C GLU A 406 11.83 -44.22 15.89
N VAL A 407 11.39 -45.48 15.90
CA VAL A 407 10.87 -46.12 17.11
C VAL A 407 12.01 -46.84 17.88
N GLU A 408 13.13 -47.16 17.24
CA GLU A 408 14.27 -47.79 17.87
C GLU A 408 15.27 -46.82 18.54
N GLU A 409 15.18 -45.50 18.26
CA GLU A 409 16.05 -44.48 18.90
C GLU A 409 15.37 -43.74 20.08
N ARG A 410 14.23 -44.23 20.57
CA ARG A 410 13.58 -43.71 21.80
C ARG A 410 13.74 -44.73 22.94
#